data_912fece57bf4575f89d8bbb24958e76c
#
_entry.id   912fece57bf4575f89d8bbb24958e76c
#
_cell.length_a   1.000
_cell.length_b   1.000
_cell.length_c   1.000
_cell.angle_alpha   90.00
_cell.angle_beta   90.00
_cell.angle_gamma   90.00
#
_symmetry.space_group_name_H-M   'P 1'
#
loop_
_entity.id
_entity.type
_entity.pdbx_description
1 polymer ?
#
loop_
_entity_poly.entity_id
_entity_poly.type
_entity_poly.pdbx_seq_one_letter_code
_entity_poly.pdbx_strand_id
1 'polypeptide(L)'
;MNVDYCAFIPELSDEAVEQLGKLKGLYTEWNAAINVISRKDMDAFDERHVLHSLALVKVMKFAPGSDVLDVGTGGGFPGIPLAIVYPEVNFVLCDSIGKKMKVVRAVVQALGLTNVTVHHGRAEDIKGQFDFVVSRAVTRMNRFIPWVQGKIKKRSINPWPNGILALKGGDLSDELAEVAYPTELLPLSEWLDQPFFETKQVVYVKLQ
;
A
#
# COMPACT_ATOMS: atom_id res chain seq x y z
N MET A 1 8.09 -10.45 17.26
CA MET A 1 8.73 -11.35 16.27
C MET A 1 9.45 -10.45 15.28
N ASN A 2 10.76 -10.65 15.05
CA ASN A 2 11.44 -9.94 13.95
C ASN A 2 11.04 -10.64 12.64
N VAL A 3 10.44 -9.92 11.72
CA VAL A 3 10.13 -10.44 10.38
C VAL A 3 11.43 -10.44 9.57
N ASP A 4 11.76 -11.58 8.97
CA ASP A 4 12.86 -11.67 8.00
C ASP A 4 12.32 -11.25 6.61
N TYR A 5 12.52 -9.97 6.27
CA TYR A 5 12.08 -9.44 4.99
C TYR A 5 12.84 -10.04 3.81
N CYS A 6 14.11 -10.45 3.99
CA CYS A 6 14.91 -11.09 2.94
C CYS A 6 14.41 -12.49 2.62
N ALA A 7 13.92 -13.24 3.61
CA ALA A 7 13.28 -14.53 3.34
C ALA A 7 11.98 -14.36 2.52
N PHE A 8 11.25 -13.24 2.73
CA PHE A 8 10.03 -12.95 1.97
C PHE A 8 10.33 -12.34 0.59
N ILE A 9 11.31 -11.44 0.48
CA ILE A 9 11.72 -10.80 -0.78
C ILE A 9 13.24 -10.93 -0.91
N PRO A 10 13.75 -12.02 -1.53
CA PRO A 10 15.20 -12.29 -1.60
C PRO A 10 16.02 -11.23 -2.36
N GLU A 11 15.37 -10.45 -3.23
CA GLU A 11 16.02 -9.41 -4.05
C GLU A 11 16.14 -8.04 -3.35
N LEU A 12 15.79 -7.94 -2.06
CA LEU A 12 15.94 -6.66 -1.33
C LEU A 12 17.39 -6.20 -1.30
N SER A 13 17.59 -4.91 -1.57
CA SER A 13 18.90 -4.28 -1.36
C SER A 13 19.16 -4.08 0.14
N ASP A 14 20.45 -4.00 0.52
CA ASP A 14 20.85 -3.71 1.90
C ASP A 14 20.23 -2.41 2.42
N GLU A 15 20.13 -1.39 1.55
CA GLU A 15 19.46 -0.12 1.88
C GLU A 15 17.97 -0.31 2.20
N ALA A 16 17.25 -1.10 1.40
CA ALA A 16 15.84 -1.39 1.64
C ALA A 16 15.64 -2.14 2.97
N VAL A 17 16.51 -3.10 3.28
CA VAL A 17 16.48 -3.83 4.56
C VAL A 17 16.69 -2.88 5.73
N GLU A 18 17.68 -1.98 5.63
CA GLU A 18 17.95 -0.97 6.67
C GLU A 18 16.76 -0.02 6.85
N GLN A 19 16.18 0.48 5.76
CA GLN A 19 15.02 1.38 5.79
C GLN A 19 13.78 0.69 6.38
N LEU A 20 13.47 -0.54 5.99
CA LEU A 20 12.38 -1.33 6.57
C LEU A 20 12.58 -1.54 8.07
N GLY A 21 13.82 -1.84 8.51
CA GLY A 21 14.17 -2.02 9.91
C GLY A 21 13.98 -0.77 10.77
N LYS A 22 14.11 0.44 10.20
CA LYS A 22 13.90 1.71 10.89
C LYS A 22 12.42 2.05 11.12
N LEU A 23 11.50 1.48 10.33
CA LEU A 23 10.08 1.86 10.35
C LEU A 23 9.47 1.78 11.73
N LYS A 24 9.62 0.66 12.43
CA LYS A 24 9.01 0.47 13.76
C LYS A 24 9.44 1.52 14.78
N GLY A 25 10.71 1.88 14.80
CA GLY A 25 11.25 2.95 15.65
C GLY A 25 10.61 4.30 15.35
N LEU A 26 10.59 4.69 14.08
CA LEU A 26 10.00 5.95 13.62
C LEU A 26 8.51 6.04 13.98
N TYR A 27 7.74 4.97 13.73
CA TYR A 27 6.31 4.98 14.07
C TYR A 27 6.07 4.93 15.58
N THR A 28 6.94 4.31 16.37
CA THR A 28 6.84 4.34 17.83
C THR A 28 6.96 5.76 18.37
N GLU A 29 7.95 6.51 17.90
CA GLU A 29 8.15 7.92 18.28
C GLU A 29 6.95 8.80 17.87
N TRP A 30 6.49 8.70 16.63
CA TRP A 30 5.38 9.51 16.14
C TRP A 30 4.05 9.13 16.76
N ASN A 31 3.84 7.84 17.04
CA ASN A 31 2.58 7.36 17.61
C ASN A 31 2.37 7.83 19.06
N ALA A 32 3.45 8.18 19.76
CA ALA A 32 3.38 8.82 21.07
C ALA A 32 2.67 10.19 21.02
N ALA A 33 2.83 10.93 19.91
CA ALA A 33 2.24 12.25 19.71
C ALA A 33 0.96 12.24 18.87
N ILE A 34 0.91 11.40 17.85
CA ILE A 34 -0.19 11.29 16.87
C ILE A 34 -0.52 9.83 16.65
N ASN A 35 -1.68 9.40 17.15
CA ASN A 35 -2.13 8.01 17.02
C ASN A 35 -2.48 7.68 15.56
N VAL A 36 -1.51 7.20 14.79
CA VAL A 36 -1.69 6.76 13.38
C VAL A 36 -1.86 5.25 13.26
N ILE A 37 -1.38 4.51 14.28
CA ILE A 37 -1.49 3.06 14.41
C ILE A 37 -2.04 2.74 15.78
N SER A 38 -2.98 1.79 15.90
CA SER A 38 -3.51 1.40 17.20
C SER A 38 -2.40 0.83 18.10
N ARG A 39 -2.50 1.05 19.42
CA ARG A 39 -1.52 0.52 20.38
C ARG A 39 -1.39 -1.01 20.24
N LYS A 40 -2.50 -1.71 20.05
CA LYS A 40 -2.56 -3.16 19.88
C LYS A 40 -1.82 -3.63 18.62
N ASP A 41 -1.83 -2.83 17.55
CA ASP A 41 -1.17 -3.18 16.29
C ASP A 41 0.30 -2.82 16.30
N MET A 42 0.76 -1.92 17.20
CA MET A 42 2.19 -1.62 17.37
C MET A 42 3.01 -2.84 17.83
N ASP A 43 2.43 -3.75 18.62
CA ASP A 43 3.09 -4.99 19.05
C ASP A 43 3.36 -5.93 17.87
N ALA A 44 2.44 -5.94 16.88
CA ALA A 44 2.54 -6.72 15.65
C ALA A 44 2.81 -5.85 14.41
N PHE A 45 3.54 -4.73 14.60
CA PHE A 45 3.76 -3.72 13.57
C PHE A 45 4.34 -4.30 12.28
N ASP A 46 5.42 -5.09 12.41
CA ASP A 46 6.13 -5.64 11.26
C ASP A 46 5.24 -6.60 10.46
N GLU A 47 4.43 -7.42 11.14
CA GLU A 47 3.50 -8.35 10.49
C GLU A 47 2.30 -7.62 9.87
N ARG A 48 1.59 -6.82 10.69
CA ARG A 48 0.27 -6.27 10.31
C ARG A 48 0.34 -5.03 9.44
N HIS A 49 1.47 -4.34 9.43
CA HIS A 49 1.64 -3.13 8.63
C HIS A 49 2.70 -3.30 7.54
N VAL A 50 3.93 -3.69 7.89
CA VAL A 50 5.00 -3.77 6.90
C VAL A 50 4.81 -4.98 5.98
N LEU A 51 4.81 -6.20 6.54
CA LEU A 51 4.68 -7.43 5.75
C LEU A 51 3.36 -7.49 4.97
N HIS A 52 2.25 -7.04 5.61
CA HIS A 52 0.96 -6.93 4.92
C HIS A 52 1.02 -6.00 3.70
N SER A 53 1.75 -4.90 3.77
CA SER A 53 1.95 -3.99 2.62
C SER A 53 2.84 -4.63 1.56
N LEU A 54 3.91 -5.29 1.98
CA LEU A 54 4.85 -5.97 1.10
C LEU A 54 4.27 -7.20 0.42
N ALA A 55 3.14 -7.75 0.91
CA ALA A 55 2.44 -8.82 0.22
C ALA A 55 2.04 -8.46 -1.23
N LEU A 56 1.86 -7.17 -1.53
CA LEU A 56 1.63 -6.69 -2.90
C LEU A 56 2.79 -6.99 -3.85
N VAL A 57 4.02 -7.14 -3.35
CA VAL A 57 5.20 -7.49 -4.16
C VAL A 57 5.08 -8.90 -4.77
N LYS A 58 4.37 -9.81 -4.09
CA LYS A 58 4.10 -11.17 -4.61
C LYS A 58 3.06 -11.15 -5.73
N VAL A 59 2.14 -10.19 -5.67
CA VAL A 59 1.07 -10.02 -6.66
C VAL A 59 1.55 -9.25 -7.89
N MET A 60 2.28 -8.16 -7.68
CA MET A 60 2.68 -7.26 -8.74
C MET A 60 4.13 -6.82 -8.59
N LYS A 61 4.91 -7.07 -9.63
CA LYS A 61 6.25 -6.52 -9.77
C LYS A 61 6.16 -5.25 -10.64
N PHE A 62 6.15 -4.09 -9.98
CA PHE A 62 6.06 -2.81 -10.68
C PHE A 62 7.30 -2.56 -11.53
N ALA A 63 7.09 -2.18 -12.79
CA ALA A 63 8.18 -1.82 -13.69
C ALA A 63 8.79 -0.46 -13.29
N PRO A 64 10.11 -0.25 -13.48
CA PRO A 64 10.74 1.04 -13.32
C PRO A 64 10.01 2.15 -14.08
N GLY A 65 9.83 3.31 -13.44
CA GLY A 65 9.10 4.44 -14.00
C GLY A 65 7.57 4.33 -13.91
N SER A 66 7.03 3.30 -13.25
CA SER A 66 5.59 3.23 -12.94
C SER A 66 5.19 4.35 -11.99
N ASP A 67 3.96 4.84 -12.13
CA ASP A 67 3.34 5.78 -11.20
C ASP A 67 2.26 5.06 -10.39
N VAL A 68 2.36 5.08 -9.08
CA VAL A 68 1.44 4.41 -8.15
C VAL A 68 0.81 5.42 -7.19
N LEU A 69 -0.52 5.40 -7.09
CA LEU A 69 -1.27 6.23 -6.15
C LEU A 69 -1.75 5.39 -4.97
N ASP A 70 -1.33 5.73 -3.76
CA ASP A 70 -1.85 5.13 -2.52
C ASP A 70 -2.97 6.01 -1.94
N VAL A 71 -4.20 5.52 -2.02
CA VAL A 71 -5.40 6.25 -1.59
C VAL A 71 -5.84 5.82 -0.21
N GLY A 72 -5.98 6.80 0.67
CA GLY A 72 -6.28 6.55 2.08
C GLY A 72 -5.08 5.89 2.79
N THR A 73 -3.89 6.37 2.47
CA THR A 73 -2.62 5.81 2.94
C THR A 73 -2.50 5.75 4.47
N GLY A 74 -3.29 6.54 5.19
CA GLY A 74 -3.28 6.57 6.64
C GLY A 74 -1.91 6.95 7.19
N GLY A 75 -1.27 6.01 7.85
CA GLY A 75 0.11 6.16 8.31
C GLY A 75 1.18 5.90 7.25
N GLY A 76 0.82 5.83 5.96
CA GLY A 76 1.78 5.55 4.87
C GLY A 76 1.77 4.09 4.41
N PHE A 77 0.68 3.37 4.64
CA PHE A 77 0.56 1.95 4.29
C PHE A 77 -0.56 1.70 3.27
N PRO A 78 -0.26 1.01 2.14
CA PRO A 78 0.96 0.26 1.84
C PRO A 78 2.09 1.08 1.22
N GLY A 79 1.91 2.37 0.92
CA GLY A 79 2.79 3.15 0.05
C GLY A 79 4.25 3.26 0.51
N ILE A 80 4.55 3.51 1.80
CA ILE A 80 5.94 3.65 2.28
C ILE A 80 6.71 2.33 2.14
N PRO A 81 6.23 1.16 2.62
CA PRO A 81 6.94 -0.10 2.41
C PRO A 81 7.17 -0.42 0.93
N LEU A 82 6.20 -0.13 0.06
CA LEU A 82 6.35 -0.33 -1.38
C LEU A 82 7.39 0.62 -1.99
N ALA A 83 7.40 1.89 -1.59
CA ALA A 83 8.37 2.87 -2.07
C ALA A 83 9.81 2.52 -1.67
N ILE A 84 10.02 1.90 -0.52
CA ILE A 84 11.32 1.39 -0.09
C ILE A 84 11.79 0.26 -1.02
N VAL A 85 10.90 -0.67 -1.36
CA VAL A 85 11.25 -1.84 -2.19
C VAL A 85 11.37 -1.50 -3.67
N TYR A 86 10.68 -0.46 -4.13
CA TYR A 86 10.67 -0.03 -5.53
C TYR A 86 11.21 1.40 -5.67
N PRO A 87 12.51 1.66 -5.52
CA PRO A 87 13.07 3.01 -5.57
C PRO A 87 12.92 3.69 -6.94
N GLU A 88 12.75 2.91 -8.02
CA GLU A 88 12.55 3.42 -9.38
C GLU A 88 11.07 3.62 -9.77
N VAL A 89 10.13 3.45 -8.82
CA VAL A 89 8.68 3.64 -8.98
C VAL A 89 8.27 4.91 -8.25
N ASN A 90 7.45 5.75 -8.86
CA ASN A 90 6.95 6.98 -8.26
C ASN A 90 5.69 6.70 -7.45
N PHE A 91 5.67 7.10 -6.19
CA PHE A 91 4.52 6.95 -5.31
C PHE A 91 3.91 8.31 -4.94
N VAL A 92 2.59 8.42 -5.08
CA VAL A 92 1.82 9.53 -4.50
C VAL A 92 0.97 8.98 -3.37
N LEU A 93 1.24 9.39 -2.13
CA LEU A 93 0.51 8.97 -0.94
C LEU A 93 -0.52 10.01 -0.55
N CYS A 94 -1.80 9.63 -0.52
CA CYS A 94 -2.91 10.54 -0.31
C CYS A 94 -3.77 10.14 0.89
N ASP A 95 -4.07 11.11 1.76
CA ASP A 95 -5.08 10.99 2.82
C ASP A 95 -5.68 12.37 3.14
N SER A 96 -6.96 12.39 3.51
CA SER A 96 -7.67 13.62 3.88
C SER A 96 -7.39 14.08 5.32
N ILE A 97 -6.69 13.26 6.13
CA ILE A 97 -6.41 13.53 7.55
C ILE A 97 -5.02 14.16 7.69
N GLY A 98 -4.97 15.48 7.81
CA GLY A 98 -3.70 16.24 7.85
C GLY A 98 -2.72 15.81 8.94
N LYS A 99 -3.20 15.38 10.11
CA LYS A 99 -2.34 14.85 11.18
C LYS A 99 -1.58 13.60 10.73
N LYS A 100 -2.23 12.69 9.99
CA LYS A 100 -1.57 11.50 9.44
C LYS A 100 -0.53 11.89 8.39
N MET A 101 -0.86 12.82 7.51
CA MET A 101 0.06 13.31 6.48
C MET A 101 1.30 14.00 7.05
N LYS A 102 1.21 14.60 8.25
CA LYS A 102 2.38 15.11 8.96
C LYS A 102 3.35 13.98 9.31
N VAL A 103 2.84 12.88 9.84
CA VAL A 103 3.66 11.69 10.17
C VAL A 103 4.26 11.08 8.91
N VAL A 104 3.46 10.88 7.85
CA VAL A 104 3.93 10.33 6.58
C VAL A 104 5.10 11.16 6.01
N ARG A 105 4.98 12.50 5.99
CA ARG A 105 6.09 13.38 5.53
C ARG A 105 7.34 13.23 6.37
N ALA A 106 7.20 13.14 7.68
CA ALA A 106 8.34 12.99 8.58
C ALA A 106 9.04 11.63 8.39
N VAL A 107 8.28 10.55 8.22
CA VAL A 107 8.85 9.21 7.95
C VAL A 107 9.53 9.18 6.59
N VAL A 108 8.91 9.70 5.54
CA VAL A 108 9.51 9.82 4.19
C VAL A 108 10.82 10.58 4.24
N GLN A 109 10.87 11.71 4.95
CA GLN A 109 12.08 12.52 5.12
C GLN A 109 13.16 11.78 5.92
N ALA A 110 12.79 11.13 7.03
CA ALA A 110 13.73 10.40 7.88
C ALA A 110 14.37 9.20 7.17
N LEU A 111 13.65 8.57 6.24
CA LEU A 111 14.14 7.47 5.41
C LEU A 111 14.85 7.95 4.13
N GLY A 112 14.83 9.24 3.80
CA GLY A 112 15.43 9.78 2.59
C GLY A 112 14.76 9.33 1.30
N LEU A 113 13.47 8.96 1.33
CA LEU A 113 12.74 8.49 0.15
C LEU A 113 12.51 9.62 -0.84
N THR A 114 13.14 9.54 -2.01
CA THR A 114 13.05 10.56 -3.07
C THR A 114 11.95 10.30 -4.09
N ASN A 115 11.41 9.09 -4.09
CA ASN A 115 10.37 8.62 -5.01
C ASN A 115 8.95 8.74 -4.44
N VAL A 116 8.77 9.47 -3.33
CA VAL A 116 7.47 9.65 -2.65
C VAL A 116 7.03 11.09 -2.64
N THR A 117 5.82 11.34 -3.15
CA THR A 117 5.11 12.62 -3.01
C THR A 117 3.95 12.46 -2.03
N VAL A 118 3.84 13.34 -1.03
CA VAL A 118 2.79 13.27 -0.01
C VAL A 118 1.73 14.34 -0.25
N HIS A 119 0.52 13.90 -0.57
CA HIS A 119 -0.64 14.75 -0.86
C HIS A 119 -1.64 14.73 0.30
N HIS A 120 -1.91 15.90 0.90
CA HIS A 120 -3.00 16.08 1.87
C HIS A 120 -4.24 16.57 1.15
N GLY A 121 -5.22 15.71 1.00
CA GLY A 121 -6.46 16.00 0.28
C GLY A 121 -7.23 14.73 -0.05
N ARG A 122 -8.23 14.88 -0.90
CA ARG A 122 -8.99 13.74 -1.42
C ARG A 122 -8.36 13.19 -2.69
N ALA A 123 -8.58 11.92 -2.95
CA ALA A 123 -8.07 11.27 -4.16
C ALA A 123 -8.61 11.93 -5.43
N GLU A 124 -9.87 12.36 -5.42
CA GLU A 124 -10.54 13.00 -6.55
C GLU A 124 -9.83 14.29 -6.97
N ASP A 125 -9.20 15.02 -6.03
CA ASP A 125 -8.51 16.30 -6.26
C ASP A 125 -7.12 16.15 -6.89
N ILE A 126 -6.55 14.93 -6.85
CA ILE A 126 -5.23 14.66 -7.42
C ILE A 126 -5.29 14.74 -8.94
N LYS A 127 -4.40 15.53 -9.50
CA LYS A 127 -4.20 15.61 -10.95
C LYS A 127 -3.22 14.55 -11.42
N GLY A 128 -3.39 14.08 -12.65
CA GLY A 128 -2.53 13.07 -13.26
C GLY A 128 -3.19 11.70 -13.38
N GLN A 129 -2.44 10.78 -13.97
CA GLN A 129 -2.85 9.39 -14.17
C GLN A 129 -1.76 8.46 -13.66
N PHE A 130 -2.16 7.29 -13.19
CA PHE A 130 -1.32 6.31 -12.53
C PHE A 130 -1.44 4.96 -13.23
N ASP A 131 -0.39 4.17 -13.17
CA ASP A 131 -0.42 2.78 -13.64
C ASP A 131 -1.26 1.94 -12.68
N PHE A 132 -1.06 2.11 -11.37
CA PHE A 132 -1.85 1.44 -10.36
C PHE A 132 -2.32 2.39 -9.27
N VAL A 133 -3.49 2.06 -8.72
CA VAL A 133 -3.96 2.59 -7.45
C VAL A 133 -3.87 1.47 -6.42
N VAL A 134 -3.17 1.72 -5.33
CA VAL A 134 -3.12 0.81 -4.18
C VAL A 134 -3.93 1.39 -3.02
N SER A 135 -4.47 0.52 -2.18
CA SER A 135 -5.15 0.95 -0.96
C SER A 135 -5.20 -0.15 0.09
N ARG A 136 -5.45 0.22 1.35
CA ARG A 136 -5.68 -0.71 2.44
C ARG A 136 -6.81 -0.23 3.35
N ALA A 137 -7.85 -1.07 3.50
CA ALA A 137 -8.95 -0.88 4.45
C ALA A 137 -9.66 0.49 4.38
N VAL A 138 -9.87 1.04 3.17
CA VAL A 138 -10.47 2.37 2.99
C VAL A 138 -12.00 2.31 3.03
N THR A 139 -12.62 1.63 2.06
CA THR A 139 -14.09 1.49 1.94
C THR A 139 -14.44 0.31 1.02
N ARG A 140 -15.73 0.05 0.80
CA ARG A 140 -16.19 -0.94 -0.20
C ARG A 140 -15.77 -0.52 -1.62
N MET A 141 -15.48 -1.51 -2.48
CA MET A 141 -14.95 -1.26 -3.84
C MET A 141 -15.91 -0.46 -4.71
N ASN A 142 -17.22 -0.68 -4.62
CA ASN A 142 -18.22 0.09 -5.37
C ASN A 142 -18.19 1.60 -5.05
N ARG A 143 -17.77 1.99 -3.84
CA ARG A 143 -17.57 3.38 -3.44
C ARG A 143 -16.18 3.91 -3.76
N PHE A 144 -15.19 3.03 -3.74
CA PHE A 144 -13.79 3.37 -3.98
C PHE A 144 -13.48 3.64 -5.45
N ILE A 145 -13.97 2.77 -6.33
CA ILE A 145 -13.72 2.84 -7.78
C ILE A 145 -14.05 4.21 -8.38
N PRO A 146 -15.21 4.84 -8.09
CA PRO A 146 -15.54 6.18 -8.61
C PRO A 146 -14.51 7.26 -8.29
N TRP A 147 -13.79 7.16 -7.18
CA TRP A 147 -12.77 8.15 -6.82
C TRP A 147 -11.54 8.12 -7.72
N VAL A 148 -11.26 6.95 -8.33
CA VAL A 148 -9.98 6.68 -8.98
C VAL A 148 -10.07 6.18 -10.42
N GLN A 149 -11.25 5.78 -10.92
CA GLN A 149 -11.38 5.19 -12.27
C GLN A 149 -10.86 6.11 -13.39
N GLY A 150 -11.04 7.43 -13.26
CA GLY A 150 -10.54 8.43 -14.22
C GLY A 150 -9.03 8.69 -14.12
N LYS A 151 -8.35 8.08 -13.15
CA LYS A 151 -6.93 8.31 -12.86
C LYS A 151 -6.03 7.16 -13.34
N ILE A 152 -6.59 6.14 -13.98
CA ILE A 152 -5.81 5.01 -14.49
C ILE A 152 -5.34 5.32 -15.92
N LYS A 153 -4.02 5.16 -16.15
CA LYS A 153 -3.42 5.28 -17.49
C LYS A 153 -3.97 4.21 -18.43
N LYS A 154 -4.22 4.59 -19.68
CA LYS A 154 -4.71 3.65 -20.70
C LYS A 154 -3.67 2.65 -21.16
N ARG A 155 -2.39 3.03 -21.20
CA ARG A 155 -1.29 2.16 -21.62
C ARG A 155 -0.58 1.58 -20.40
N SER A 156 -0.47 0.27 -20.31
CA SER A 156 0.33 -0.39 -19.30
C SER A 156 1.79 -0.58 -19.75
N ILE A 157 2.72 -0.36 -18.82
CA ILE A 157 4.12 -0.76 -18.92
C ILE A 157 4.43 -1.95 -18.00
N ASN A 158 3.47 -2.34 -17.19
CA ASN A 158 3.57 -3.41 -16.21
C ASN A 158 3.09 -4.74 -16.78
N PRO A 159 3.43 -5.89 -16.16
CA PRO A 159 3.00 -7.21 -16.62
C PRO A 159 1.48 -7.38 -16.69
N TRP A 160 0.76 -6.69 -15.80
CA TRP A 160 -0.71 -6.72 -15.76
C TRP A 160 -1.31 -5.43 -16.31
N PRO A 161 -2.55 -5.47 -16.81
CA PRO A 161 -3.31 -4.25 -17.13
C PRO A 161 -3.40 -3.32 -15.93
N ASN A 162 -3.38 -2.01 -16.20
CA ASN A 162 -3.46 -1.01 -15.15
C ASN A 162 -4.80 -1.08 -14.40
N GLY A 163 -4.78 -0.83 -13.09
CA GLY A 163 -5.97 -0.97 -12.28
C GLY A 163 -5.77 -0.68 -10.80
N ILE A 164 -6.57 -1.34 -9.96
CA ILE A 164 -6.54 -1.19 -8.51
C ILE A 164 -6.03 -2.48 -7.88
N LEU A 165 -5.16 -2.35 -6.88
CA LEU A 165 -4.71 -3.42 -5.99
C LEU A 165 -5.07 -3.04 -4.54
N ALA A 166 -6.16 -3.59 -4.02
CA ALA A 166 -6.66 -3.26 -2.70
C ALA A 166 -6.43 -4.40 -1.69
N LEU A 167 -5.69 -4.10 -0.63
CA LEU A 167 -5.52 -5.01 0.51
C LEU A 167 -6.78 -5.02 1.37
N LYS A 168 -7.42 -6.18 1.45
CA LYS A 168 -8.68 -6.39 2.15
C LYS A 168 -8.64 -7.65 3.01
N GLY A 169 -9.71 -7.89 3.77
CA GLY A 169 -9.84 -9.11 4.57
C GLY A 169 -11.28 -9.47 4.84
N GLY A 170 -11.50 -10.72 5.19
CA GLY A 170 -12.82 -11.30 5.42
C GLY A 170 -13.50 -11.76 4.13
N ASP A 171 -14.78 -12.09 4.24
CA ASP A 171 -15.60 -12.45 3.08
C ASP A 171 -15.95 -11.18 2.27
N LEU A 172 -15.61 -11.20 1.00
CA LEU A 172 -15.84 -10.09 0.07
C LEU A 172 -16.91 -10.38 -0.99
N SER A 173 -17.59 -11.52 -0.89
CA SER A 173 -18.57 -11.98 -1.89
C SER A 173 -19.64 -10.92 -2.18
N ASP A 174 -20.29 -10.40 -1.14
CA ASP A 174 -21.31 -9.36 -1.26
C ASP A 174 -20.74 -8.02 -1.75
N GLU A 175 -19.49 -7.71 -1.38
CA GLU A 175 -18.85 -6.47 -1.81
C GLU A 175 -18.51 -6.51 -3.30
N LEU A 176 -18.00 -7.63 -3.77
CA LEU A 176 -17.54 -7.76 -5.16
C LEU A 176 -18.70 -8.01 -6.13
N ALA A 177 -19.81 -8.57 -5.67
CA ALA A 177 -21.03 -8.68 -6.47
C ALA A 177 -21.57 -7.30 -6.94
N GLU A 178 -21.22 -6.22 -6.23
CA GLU A 178 -21.58 -4.84 -6.57
C GLU A 178 -20.60 -4.16 -7.57
N VAL A 179 -19.49 -4.84 -7.93
CA VAL A 179 -18.45 -4.27 -8.78
C VAL A 179 -18.68 -4.64 -10.23
N ALA A 180 -18.84 -3.62 -11.09
CA ALA A 180 -19.11 -3.82 -12.53
C ALA A 180 -17.86 -4.10 -13.39
N TYR A 181 -16.69 -4.19 -12.78
CA TYR A 181 -15.41 -4.41 -13.45
C TYR A 181 -14.89 -5.82 -13.20
N PRO A 182 -14.10 -6.39 -14.12
CA PRO A 182 -13.42 -7.66 -13.86
C PRO A 182 -12.56 -7.57 -12.59
N THR A 183 -12.79 -8.51 -11.66
CA THR A 183 -12.09 -8.59 -10.38
C THR A 183 -11.43 -9.94 -10.22
N GLU A 184 -10.28 -9.95 -9.56
CA GLU A 184 -9.55 -11.15 -9.18
C GLU A 184 -9.21 -11.08 -7.69
N LEU A 185 -9.39 -12.19 -6.99
CA LEU A 185 -9.06 -12.35 -5.57
C LEU A 185 -7.78 -13.17 -5.45
N LEU A 186 -6.81 -12.64 -4.72
CA LEU A 186 -5.50 -13.25 -4.52
C LEU A 186 -5.27 -13.40 -3.01
N PRO A 187 -5.51 -14.62 -2.46
CA PRO A 187 -5.35 -14.89 -1.04
C PRO A 187 -3.89 -14.72 -0.60
N LEU A 188 -3.64 -13.99 0.48
CA LEU A 188 -2.28 -13.80 1.00
C LEU A 188 -1.73 -15.05 1.69
N SER A 189 -2.58 -15.97 2.09
CA SER A 189 -2.20 -17.30 2.63
C SER A 189 -1.42 -18.17 1.65
N GLU A 190 -1.40 -17.83 0.36
CA GLU A 190 -0.55 -18.50 -0.63
C GLU A 190 0.95 -18.20 -0.43
N TRP A 191 1.29 -17.11 0.25
CA TRP A 191 2.66 -16.63 0.43
C TRP A 191 3.04 -16.39 1.89
N LEU A 192 2.07 -16.35 2.80
CA LEU A 192 2.25 -15.96 4.20
C LEU A 192 1.44 -16.91 5.11
N ASP A 193 2.16 -17.70 5.93
CA ASP A 193 1.59 -18.76 6.78
C ASP A 193 1.07 -18.26 8.13
N GLN A 194 1.29 -16.97 8.48
CA GLN A 194 0.85 -16.45 9.77
C GLN A 194 -0.67 -16.36 9.83
N PRO A 195 -1.32 -16.71 10.96
CA PRO A 195 -2.78 -16.71 11.11
C PRO A 195 -3.46 -15.38 10.74
N PHE A 196 -2.73 -14.26 10.87
CA PHE A 196 -3.22 -12.95 10.47
C PHE A 196 -3.60 -12.91 8.97
N PHE A 197 -2.90 -13.66 8.11
CA PHE A 197 -3.09 -13.63 6.66
C PHE A 197 -4.10 -14.62 6.12
N GLU A 198 -4.60 -15.56 6.94
CA GLU A 198 -5.60 -16.55 6.52
C GLU A 198 -6.85 -15.93 5.87
N THR A 199 -7.25 -14.76 6.36
CA THR A 199 -8.43 -14.04 5.84
C THR A 199 -8.06 -12.81 5.01
N LYS A 200 -6.76 -12.59 4.73
CA LYS A 200 -6.31 -11.42 3.96
C LYS A 200 -6.12 -11.77 2.50
N GLN A 201 -6.43 -10.81 1.66
CA GLN A 201 -6.34 -10.99 0.21
C GLN A 201 -6.13 -9.65 -0.49
N VAL A 202 -5.60 -9.72 -1.70
CA VAL A 202 -5.58 -8.58 -2.62
C VAL A 202 -6.79 -8.69 -3.54
N VAL A 203 -7.56 -7.63 -3.64
CA VAL A 203 -8.56 -7.46 -4.69
C VAL A 203 -7.88 -6.69 -5.84
N TYR A 204 -7.70 -7.36 -6.96
CA TYR A 204 -7.30 -6.71 -8.20
C TYR A 204 -8.56 -6.36 -8.99
N VAL A 205 -8.68 -5.09 -9.39
CA VAL A 205 -9.75 -4.61 -10.26
C VAL A 205 -9.14 -4.06 -11.54
N LYS A 206 -9.43 -4.69 -12.66
CA LYS A 206 -9.01 -4.23 -13.99
C LYS A 206 -9.92 -3.09 -14.43
N LEU A 207 -9.36 -1.87 -14.59
CA LEU A 207 -10.10 -0.67 -15.01
C LEU A 207 -9.89 -0.30 -16.49
N GLN A 208 -9.35 -1.24 -17.28
CA GLN A 208 -9.12 -1.08 -18.73
C GLN A 208 -9.65 -2.26 -19.50
#